data_3f69f336a9f127a86aaed1cacb18e7c7
#
_entry.id   3f69f336a9f127a86aaed1cacb18e7c7
#
_cell.length_a   1.000
_cell.length_b   1.000
_cell.length_c   1.000
_cell.angle_alpha   90.00
_cell.angle_beta   90.00
_cell.angle_gamma   90.00
#
_symmetry.space_group_name_H-M   'P 1'
#
loop_
_entity.id
_entity.type
_entity.pdbx_description
1 polymer ?
#
loop_
_entity_poly.entity_id
_entity_poly.type
_entity_poly.pdbx_seq_one_letter_code
_entity_poly.pdbx_strand_id
1 'polypeptide(L)'
;LTLSDAATCLMYKERIQHSEETPLKIYYTDRQGVPVAIDISGKEGKNKITDNSNFFCLGPSGSGKSFHMNSVVRQLHEQHTDVVMVDTGNSYEGLCEYLGGKYISYTEERPITMNPFRINKEELNVEKVGFLKNLILLIWKGSQGTVTKTEERLIEQVITEYYDVFFNGFNGFTPPQREDLRKSLTIDDRNNKDKANESQSDKAMRIEKEIDEIERRRKELKVETLSFNSFYEYAMQRVPDICHENHITNIDYSTFRYMMKDFYRGGNHDKTLNEDLDSSLFDETFIVFEIDSIKDDPLLFPLVTLIIMDVFLQKMRIKKNRKVLVIEEAWKAIASPLMAEYIKYLYKTARKFWASVGVVTQEIQDIIGSEIVKEAIINNSDVVMLLDQSKFRERFDGIKSILGLTDVDCKKIFTVNRLENKRSEERR
;
A
#
# COMPACT_ATOMS: atom_id res chain seq x y z
N LEU A 1 -38.25 -37.46 -41.34
CA LEU A 1 -37.04 -38.18 -40.91
C LEU A 1 -35.84 -37.24 -41.04
N THR A 2 -35.20 -36.90 -39.91
CA THR A 2 -34.00 -36.07 -39.84
C THR A 2 -32.85 -36.96 -39.41
N LEU A 3 -31.70 -36.76 -40.01
CA LEU A 3 -30.45 -37.44 -39.56
C LEU A 3 -30.13 -37.01 -38.11
N SER A 4 -29.68 -37.92 -37.27
CA SER A 4 -29.34 -37.64 -35.86
C SER A 4 -28.35 -36.50 -35.70
N ASP A 5 -27.40 -36.40 -36.62
CA ASP A 5 -26.39 -35.32 -36.63
C ASP A 5 -27.03 -33.94 -36.92
N ALA A 6 -28.00 -33.87 -37.84
CA ALA A 6 -28.73 -32.64 -38.14
C ALA A 6 -29.63 -32.23 -36.96
N ALA A 7 -30.28 -33.21 -36.29
CA ALA A 7 -31.07 -32.95 -35.09
C ALA A 7 -30.20 -32.49 -33.95
N THR A 8 -28.97 -33.03 -33.84
CA THR A 8 -28.00 -32.65 -32.81
C THR A 8 -27.54 -31.17 -32.97
N CYS A 9 -27.43 -30.68 -34.19
CA CYS A 9 -27.10 -29.26 -34.45
C CYS A 9 -28.21 -28.28 -34.01
N LEU A 10 -29.44 -28.76 -33.89
CA LEU A 10 -30.57 -27.97 -33.40
C LEU A 10 -30.74 -28.03 -31.85
N MET A 11 -30.02 -28.91 -31.20
CA MET A 11 -30.06 -29.06 -29.74
C MET A 11 -28.98 -28.19 -29.14
N TYR A 12 -29.37 -27.23 -28.32
CA TYR A 12 -28.45 -26.47 -27.47
C TYR A 12 -27.94 -27.40 -26.37
N LYS A 13 -26.74 -27.97 -26.54
CA LYS A 13 -26.25 -29.01 -25.65
C LYS A 13 -25.24 -28.56 -24.63
N GLU A 14 -24.54 -27.50 -24.90
CA GLU A 14 -23.42 -27.11 -24.04
C GLU A 14 -23.51 -25.64 -23.63
N ARG A 15 -23.52 -25.43 -22.35
CA ARG A 15 -23.19 -24.13 -21.77
C ARG A 15 -21.69 -23.97 -21.84
N ILE A 16 -21.22 -22.88 -22.46
CA ILE A 16 -19.82 -22.55 -22.54
C ILE A 16 -19.27 -22.20 -21.14
N GLN A 17 -20.17 -21.71 -20.25
CA GLN A 17 -19.81 -21.36 -18.89
C GLN A 17 -20.85 -21.89 -17.90
N HIS A 18 -20.36 -22.38 -16.76
CA HIS A 18 -21.16 -22.84 -15.65
C HIS A 18 -20.99 -21.89 -14.46
N SER A 19 -22.04 -21.69 -13.70
CA SER A 19 -21.94 -20.99 -12.43
C SER A 19 -21.08 -21.80 -11.44
N GLU A 20 -20.24 -21.13 -10.70
CA GLU A 20 -19.47 -21.74 -9.64
C GLU A 20 -20.35 -22.08 -8.43
N GLU A 21 -20.10 -23.22 -7.81
CA GLU A 21 -20.75 -23.61 -6.55
C GLU A 21 -19.98 -23.00 -5.37
N THR A 22 -20.29 -21.75 -5.03
CA THR A 22 -19.62 -20.98 -3.99
C THR A 22 -20.65 -20.17 -3.19
N PRO A 23 -20.41 -19.88 -1.90
CA PRO A 23 -21.22 -18.97 -1.12
C PRO A 23 -21.07 -17.51 -1.56
N LEU A 24 -19.98 -17.17 -2.28
CA LEU A 24 -19.72 -15.82 -2.77
C LEU A 24 -19.91 -15.73 -4.28
N LYS A 25 -21.07 -15.27 -4.68
CA LYS A 25 -21.47 -15.22 -6.09
C LYS A 25 -21.53 -13.77 -6.56
N ILE A 26 -20.66 -13.44 -7.51
CA ILE A 26 -20.82 -12.24 -8.31
C ILE A 26 -21.46 -12.63 -9.63
N TYR A 27 -22.61 -12.06 -9.92
CA TYR A 27 -23.38 -12.39 -11.11
C TYR A 27 -22.99 -11.52 -12.28
N TYR A 28 -22.65 -12.18 -13.37
CA TYR A 28 -22.47 -11.63 -14.71
C TYR A 28 -23.48 -12.25 -15.66
N THR A 29 -23.57 -11.74 -16.86
CA THR A 29 -24.31 -12.39 -17.95
C THR A 29 -23.33 -12.85 -19.02
N ASP A 30 -23.53 -14.05 -19.53
CA ASP A 30 -22.87 -14.49 -20.74
C ASP A 30 -23.39 -13.73 -21.97
N ARG A 31 -22.85 -14.03 -23.16
CA ARG A 31 -23.28 -13.38 -24.41
C ARG A 31 -24.71 -13.69 -24.83
N GLN A 32 -25.30 -14.71 -24.26
CA GLN A 32 -26.68 -15.12 -24.52
C GLN A 32 -27.65 -14.51 -23.49
N GLY A 33 -27.12 -13.68 -22.56
CA GLY A 33 -27.90 -13.06 -21.51
C GLY A 33 -28.18 -13.98 -20.33
N VAL A 34 -27.53 -15.15 -20.25
CA VAL A 34 -27.73 -16.09 -19.16
C VAL A 34 -26.87 -15.69 -17.97
N PRO A 35 -27.46 -15.57 -16.76
CA PRO A 35 -26.69 -15.27 -15.56
C PRO A 35 -25.66 -16.36 -15.25
N VAL A 36 -24.43 -15.94 -14.98
CA VAL A 36 -23.31 -16.80 -14.58
C VAL A 36 -22.76 -16.26 -13.27
N ALA A 37 -22.70 -17.11 -12.25
CA ALA A 37 -22.08 -16.77 -10.97
C ALA A 37 -20.60 -17.11 -10.99
N ILE A 38 -19.80 -16.15 -10.58
CA ILE A 38 -18.32 -16.26 -10.50
C ILE A 38 -17.88 -15.86 -9.10
N ASP A 39 -17.01 -16.64 -8.50
CA ASP A 39 -16.34 -16.30 -7.24
C ASP A 39 -14.97 -15.68 -7.50
N ILE A 40 -14.87 -14.38 -7.39
CA ILE A 40 -13.60 -13.67 -7.50
C ILE A 40 -12.71 -13.80 -6.26
N SER A 41 -13.23 -14.38 -5.18
CA SER A 41 -12.51 -14.53 -3.91
C SER A 41 -11.78 -15.87 -3.76
N GLY A 42 -12.17 -16.88 -4.51
CA GLY A 42 -11.47 -18.14 -4.70
C GLY A 42 -11.23 -19.02 -3.48
N LYS A 43 -11.77 -18.72 -2.31
CA LYS A 43 -11.43 -19.48 -1.09
C LYS A 43 -12.36 -20.63 -0.73
N GLU A 44 -13.60 -20.57 -1.14
CA GLU A 44 -14.63 -21.52 -0.74
C GLU A 44 -15.39 -22.03 -1.97
N GLY A 45 -15.48 -23.33 -2.11
CA GLY A 45 -16.21 -23.98 -3.19
C GLY A 45 -15.59 -25.30 -3.63
N LYS A 46 -16.41 -26.18 -4.20
CA LYS A 46 -15.97 -27.49 -4.67
C LYS A 46 -15.14 -27.44 -5.94
N ASN A 47 -15.39 -26.46 -6.79
CA ASN A 47 -14.71 -26.26 -8.07
C ASN A 47 -13.96 -24.91 -8.07
N LYS A 48 -12.97 -24.82 -7.24
CA LYS A 48 -12.16 -23.64 -7.06
C LYS A 48 -11.34 -23.35 -8.34
N ILE A 49 -11.58 -22.20 -8.97
CA ILE A 49 -10.87 -21.78 -10.20
C ILE A 49 -9.70 -20.87 -9.85
N THR A 50 -9.78 -20.14 -8.71
CA THR A 50 -8.75 -19.18 -8.30
C THR A 50 -8.06 -19.62 -7.02
N ASP A 51 -6.75 -19.38 -6.91
CA ASP A 51 -5.94 -19.73 -5.72
C ASP A 51 -5.86 -18.60 -4.70
N ASN A 52 -6.08 -17.36 -5.14
CA ASN A 52 -6.15 -16.18 -4.30
C ASN A 52 -7.39 -15.33 -4.62
N SER A 53 -7.65 -14.34 -3.76
CA SER A 53 -8.82 -13.48 -3.87
C SER A 53 -8.50 -12.10 -4.45
N ASN A 54 -7.27 -11.87 -4.85
CA ASN A 54 -6.87 -10.58 -5.41
C ASN A 54 -7.29 -10.48 -6.86
N PHE A 55 -7.64 -9.28 -7.28
CA PHE A 55 -8.07 -9.03 -8.64
C PHE A 55 -7.48 -7.75 -9.22
N PHE A 56 -7.47 -7.71 -10.52
CA PHE A 56 -7.04 -6.56 -11.30
C PHE A 56 -8.10 -6.23 -12.35
N CYS A 57 -8.51 -4.96 -12.43
CA CYS A 57 -9.49 -4.50 -13.41
C CYS A 57 -8.87 -3.46 -14.33
N LEU A 58 -8.88 -3.73 -15.62
CA LEU A 58 -8.38 -2.85 -16.66
C LEU A 58 -9.49 -2.42 -17.60
N GLY A 59 -9.61 -1.12 -17.80
CA GLY A 59 -10.54 -0.56 -18.77
C GLY A 59 -10.25 0.89 -19.10
N PRO A 60 -10.16 1.27 -20.37
CA PRO A 60 -9.96 2.67 -20.76
C PRO A 60 -11.04 3.58 -20.24
N SER A 61 -10.77 4.89 -20.23
CA SER A 61 -11.77 5.89 -19.84
C SER A 61 -13.05 5.72 -20.67
N GLY A 62 -14.18 5.69 -19.95
CA GLY A 62 -15.51 5.48 -20.54
C GLY A 62 -15.85 4.01 -20.84
N SER A 63 -15.02 3.02 -20.48
CA SER A 63 -15.35 1.59 -20.62
C SER A 63 -16.34 1.06 -19.61
N GLY A 64 -16.72 1.87 -18.59
CA GLY A 64 -17.66 1.50 -17.55
C GLY A 64 -17.00 0.91 -16.28
N LYS A 65 -15.73 1.21 -16.02
CA LYS A 65 -15.01 0.72 -14.81
C LYS A 65 -15.77 0.98 -13.51
N SER A 66 -16.07 2.25 -13.22
CA SER A 66 -16.74 2.62 -11.97
C SER A 66 -18.12 1.97 -11.86
N PHE A 67 -18.88 1.89 -12.97
CA PHE A 67 -20.16 1.17 -12.99
C PHE A 67 -20.00 -0.33 -12.67
N HIS A 68 -19.01 -0.97 -13.30
CA HIS A 68 -18.69 -2.37 -13.06
C HIS A 68 -18.27 -2.59 -11.61
N MET A 69 -17.35 -1.77 -11.09
CA MET A 69 -16.86 -1.89 -9.72
C MET A 69 -17.93 -1.60 -8.69
N ASN A 70 -18.82 -0.62 -8.91
CA ASN A 70 -20.00 -0.41 -8.06
C ASN A 70 -20.84 -1.69 -7.95
N SER A 71 -21.05 -2.41 -9.06
CA SER A 71 -21.80 -3.67 -9.05
C SER A 71 -21.04 -4.77 -8.28
N VAL A 72 -19.72 -4.88 -8.46
CA VAL A 72 -18.88 -5.88 -7.78
C VAL A 72 -18.85 -5.64 -6.28
N VAL A 73 -18.51 -4.42 -5.84
CA VAL A 73 -18.36 -4.12 -4.40
C VAL A 73 -19.71 -4.17 -3.67
N ARG A 74 -20.81 -3.78 -4.33
CA ARG A 74 -22.15 -3.94 -3.79
C ARG A 74 -22.48 -5.41 -3.52
N GLN A 75 -22.26 -6.29 -4.49
CA GLN A 75 -22.52 -7.72 -4.35
C GLN A 75 -21.63 -8.37 -3.28
N LEU A 76 -20.37 -7.94 -3.17
CA LEU A 76 -19.47 -8.39 -2.09
C LEU A 76 -19.98 -7.94 -0.72
N HIS A 77 -20.42 -6.69 -0.59
CA HIS A 77 -20.95 -6.16 0.66
C HIS A 77 -22.26 -6.86 1.07
N GLU A 78 -23.18 -7.09 0.11
CA GLU A 78 -24.42 -7.84 0.34
C GLU A 78 -24.14 -9.27 0.84
N GLN A 79 -22.97 -9.81 0.59
CA GLN A 79 -22.49 -11.12 1.07
C GLN A 79 -21.56 -10.99 2.29
N HIS A 80 -21.75 -9.94 3.10
CA HIS A 80 -21.04 -9.69 4.36
C HIS A 80 -19.51 -9.52 4.22
N THR A 81 -19.04 -9.00 3.09
CA THR A 81 -17.66 -8.58 2.91
C THR A 81 -17.52 -7.11 3.29
N ASP A 82 -16.61 -6.79 4.20
CA ASP A 82 -16.27 -5.39 4.48
C ASP A 82 -15.51 -4.80 3.28
N VAL A 83 -15.92 -3.64 2.85
CA VAL A 83 -15.34 -2.95 1.68
C VAL A 83 -14.63 -1.68 2.13
N VAL A 84 -13.40 -1.52 1.71
CA VAL A 84 -12.63 -0.28 1.83
C VAL A 84 -12.21 0.15 0.43
N MET A 85 -12.50 1.38 0.06
CA MET A 85 -12.20 1.90 -1.27
C MET A 85 -11.36 3.15 -1.20
N VAL A 86 -10.42 3.26 -2.13
CA VAL A 86 -9.73 4.49 -2.48
C VAL A 86 -10.29 4.96 -3.81
N ASP A 87 -11.03 6.07 -3.79
CA ASP A 87 -11.70 6.65 -4.95
C ASP A 87 -10.99 7.95 -5.38
N THR A 88 -10.91 8.17 -6.68
CA THR A 88 -10.29 9.37 -7.27
C THR A 88 -11.19 10.00 -8.34
N GLY A 89 -12.48 9.86 -8.21
CA GLY A 89 -13.40 10.36 -9.22
C GLY A 89 -14.83 10.51 -8.73
N ASN A 90 -15.03 10.54 -7.42
CA ASN A 90 -16.34 10.68 -6.76
C ASN A 90 -17.39 9.70 -7.31
N SER A 91 -16.95 8.45 -7.56
CA SER A 91 -17.77 7.45 -8.25
C SER A 91 -18.63 6.60 -7.32
N TYR A 92 -18.35 6.62 -6.00
CA TYR A 92 -18.96 5.70 -5.03
C TYR A 92 -19.76 6.38 -3.92
N GLU A 93 -19.91 7.70 -3.94
CA GLU A 93 -20.67 8.45 -2.92
C GLU A 93 -22.11 7.92 -2.77
N GLY A 94 -22.85 7.84 -3.88
CA GLY A 94 -24.23 7.37 -3.85
C GLY A 94 -24.39 5.91 -3.42
N LEU A 95 -23.43 5.03 -3.77
CA LEU A 95 -23.46 3.66 -3.28
C LEU A 95 -23.12 3.59 -1.79
N CYS A 96 -22.14 4.38 -1.34
CA CYS A 96 -21.76 4.46 0.06
C CYS A 96 -22.93 4.92 0.93
N GLU A 97 -23.62 5.97 0.51
CA GLU A 97 -24.83 6.47 1.18
C GLU A 97 -25.95 5.41 1.19
N TYR A 98 -26.22 4.77 0.06
CA TYR A 98 -27.23 3.72 -0.04
C TYR A 98 -26.97 2.53 0.90
N LEU A 99 -25.71 2.16 1.09
CA LEU A 99 -25.33 1.06 1.97
C LEU A 99 -25.16 1.49 3.44
N GLY A 100 -25.34 2.77 3.76
CA GLY A 100 -25.13 3.31 5.11
C GLY A 100 -23.67 3.32 5.52
N GLY A 101 -22.75 3.38 4.57
CA GLY A 101 -21.31 3.37 4.79
C GLY A 101 -20.75 4.75 5.17
N LYS A 102 -19.45 4.80 5.40
CA LYS A 102 -18.71 6.01 5.74
C LYS A 102 -17.98 6.55 4.51
N TYR A 103 -18.38 7.74 4.06
CA TYR A 103 -17.72 8.47 2.98
C TYR A 103 -16.80 9.54 3.57
N ILE A 104 -15.50 9.48 3.27
CA ILE A 104 -14.47 10.37 3.81
C ILE A 104 -13.78 11.05 2.63
N SER A 105 -14.09 12.33 2.44
CA SER A 105 -13.48 13.15 1.41
C SER A 105 -12.30 13.93 1.98
N TYR A 106 -11.16 13.87 1.30
CA TYR A 106 -10.00 14.69 1.64
C TYR A 106 -10.23 16.15 1.23
N THR A 107 -10.08 17.05 2.19
CA THR A 107 -9.97 18.50 1.92
C THR A 107 -8.82 19.08 2.74
N GLU A 108 -8.29 20.24 2.34
CA GLU A 108 -7.24 20.92 3.12
C GLU A 108 -7.70 21.25 4.55
N GLU A 109 -8.99 21.59 4.72
CA GLU A 109 -9.58 21.87 6.03
C GLU A 109 -9.84 20.62 6.86
N ARG A 110 -10.10 19.47 6.19
CA ARG A 110 -10.38 18.17 6.79
C ARG A 110 -9.53 17.10 6.12
N PRO A 111 -8.22 17.06 6.42
CA PRO A 111 -7.37 16.01 5.87
C PRO A 111 -7.77 14.64 6.43
N ILE A 112 -7.44 13.60 5.71
CA ILE A 112 -7.48 12.24 6.25
C ILE A 112 -6.32 12.13 7.23
N THR A 113 -6.66 11.99 8.50
CA THR A 113 -5.69 11.94 9.59
C THR A 113 -5.55 10.55 10.15
N MET A 114 -4.33 10.18 10.46
CA MET A 114 -4.01 8.97 11.19
C MET A 114 -2.65 9.13 11.86
N ASN A 115 -2.59 8.86 13.14
CA ASN A 115 -1.31 8.77 13.84
C ASN A 115 -0.76 7.32 13.73
N PRO A 116 0.11 7.03 12.75
CA PRO A 116 0.61 5.68 12.54
C PRO A 116 1.66 5.27 13.59
N PHE A 117 2.14 6.21 14.39
CA PHE A 117 3.13 5.99 15.45
C PHE A 117 2.52 5.45 16.74
N ARG A 118 1.21 5.68 16.96
CA ARG A 118 0.52 5.21 18.17
C ARG A 118 0.22 3.73 18.04
N ILE A 119 1.06 2.92 18.66
CA ILE A 119 0.94 1.46 18.69
C ILE A 119 1.23 0.92 20.09
N ASN A 120 0.71 -0.26 20.38
CA ASN A 120 1.07 -1.01 21.56
C ASN A 120 2.38 -1.80 21.35
N LYS A 121 3.02 -2.22 22.44
CA LYS A 121 4.29 -2.98 22.35
C LYS A 121 4.17 -4.26 21.52
N GLU A 122 3.02 -4.92 21.56
CA GLU A 122 2.74 -6.16 20.80
C GLU A 122 2.57 -5.92 19.30
N GLU A 123 2.22 -4.70 18.91
CA GLU A 123 2.04 -4.29 17.51
C GLU A 123 3.38 -3.88 16.87
N LEU A 124 4.42 -3.66 17.68
CA LEU A 124 5.75 -3.35 17.19
C LEU A 124 6.40 -4.62 16.63
N ASN A 125 6.21 -4.83 15.35
CA ASN A 125 6.77 -5.95 14.60
C ASN A 125 7.51 -5.45 13.36
N VAL A 126 8.21 -6.36 12.69
CA VAL A 126 8.99 -6.06 11.47
C VAL A 126 8.14 -5.36 10.39
N GLU A 127 6.86 -5.72 10.30
CA GLU A 127 5.94 -5.17 9.32
C GLU A 127 5.61 -3.70 9.63
N LYS A 128 5.35 -3.38 10.91
CA LYS A 128 5.04 -2.00 11.32
C LYS A 128 6.25 -1.09 11.22
N VAL A 129 7.42 -1.59 11.60
CA VAL A 129 8.69 -0.86 11.40
C VAL A 129 8.94 -0.62 9.91
N GLY A 130 8.71 -1.61 9.05
CA GLY A 130 8.81 -1.48 7.59
C GLY A 130 7.83 -0.45 7.03
N PHE A 131 6.59 -0.44 7.50
CA PHE A 131 5.60 0.58 7.13
C PHE A 131 6.08 1.99 7.49
N LEU A 132 6.46 2.22 8.76
CA LEU A 132 6.91 3.52 9.22
C LEU A 132 8.19 3.97 8.50
N LYS A 133 9.11 3.05 8.23
CA LYS A 133 10.30 3.32 7.42
C LYS A 133 9.92 3.85 6.03
N ASN A 134 9.03 3.14 5.34
CA ASN A 134 8.58 3.56 4.01
C ASN A 134 7.85 4.90 4.03
N LEU A 135 7.03 5.15 5.05
CA LEU A 135 6.36 6.43 5.27
C LEU A 135 7.37 7.58 5.40
N ILE A 136 8.36 7.42 6.26
CA ILE A 136 9.39 8.44 6.50
C ILE A 136 10.26 8.65 5.25
N LEU A 137 10.64 7.57 4.57
CA LEU A 137 11.41 7.65 3.32
C LEU A 137 10.62 8.33 2.20
N LEU A 138 9.31 8.08 2.11
CA LEU A 138 8.42 8.75 1.15
C LEU A 138 8.35 10.26 1.42
N ILE A 139 8.23 10.67 2.67
CA ILE A 139 8.24 12.09 3.03
C ILE A 139 9.60 12.73 2.70
N TRP A 140 10.70 12.03 3.05
CA TRP A 140 12.05 12.57 2.86
C TRP A 140 12.44 12.69 1.39
N LYS A 141 12.21 11.64 0.60
CA LYS A 141 12.72 11.52 -0.78
C LYS A 141 11.66 11.83 -1.84
N GLY A 142 10.38 11.89 -1.45
CA GLY A 142 9.28 11.95 -2.39
C GLY A 142 9.04 10.64 -3.14
N SER A 143 8.02 10.62 -3.96
CA SER A 143 7.61 9.43 -4.72
C SER A 143 8.62 8.98 -5.80
N GLN A 144 9.44 9.88 -6.31
CA GLN A 144 10.42 9.62 -7.38
C GLN A 144 11.87 9.58 -6.89
N GLY A 145 12.09 9.80 -5.59
CA GLY A 145 13.42 9.83 -5.02
C GLY A 145 14.06 8.44 -4.93
N THR A 146 15.36 8.39 -5.15
CA THR A 146 16.15 7.17 -4.93
C THR A 146 16.56 7.06 -3.47
N VAL A 147 16.39 5.87 -2.90
CA VAL A 147 16.73 5.56 -1.52
C VAL A 147 17.93 4.62 -1.51
N THR A 148 18.94 4.93 -0.71
CA THR A 148 20.09 4.07 -0.51
C THR A 148 19.85 3.10 0.64
N LYS A 149 20.52 1.96 0.62
CA LYS A 149 20.46 0.99 1.73
C LYS A 149 20.93 1.57 3.07
N THR A 150 21.84 2.53 3.03
CA THR A 150 22.30 3.25 4.24
C THR A 150 21.19 4.07 4.85
N GLU A 151 20.42 4.80 4.01
CA GLU A 151 19.27 5.59 4.46
C GLU A 151 18.15 4.71 5.00
N GLU A 152 17.84 3.59 4.32
CA GLU A 152 16.85 2.62 4.82
C GLU A 152 17.22 2.11 6.21
N ARG A 153 18.49 1.69 6.39
CA ARG A 153 18.96 1.17 7.67
C ARG A 153 19.01 2.22 8.76
N LEU A 154 19.39 3.45 8.41
CA LEU A 154 19.40 4.58 9.35
C LEU A 154 17.98 4.84 9.88
N ILE A 155 17.00 4.97 9.02
CA ILE A 155 15.61 5.23 9.42
C ILE A 155 15.03 4.06 10.22
N GLU A 156 15.30 2.82 9.82
CA GLU A 156 14.89 1.62 10.54
C GLU A 156 15.48 1.59 11.97
N GLN A 157 16.76 1.95 12.12
CA GLN A 157 17.41 2.05 13.42
C GLN A 157 16.77 3.16 14.28
N VAL A 158 16.55 4.35 13.72
CA VAL A 158 15.92 5.47 14.44
C VAL A 158 14.51 5.09 14.94
N ILE A 159 13.70 4.45 14.10
CA ILE A 159 12.37 3.99 14.47
C ILE A 159 12.44 2.96 15.60
N THR A 160 13.33 1.99 15.48
CA THR A 160 13.48 0.93 16.49
C THR A 160 13.94 1.51 17.83
N GLU A 161 14.91 2.41 17.84
CA GLU A 161 15.41 3.07 19.05
C GLU A 161 14.34 4.02 19.65
N TYR A 162 13.53 4.71 18.82
CA TYR A 162 12.44 5.55 19.27
C TYR A 162 11.42 4.78 20.11
N TYR A 163 11.00 3.61 19.62
CA TYR A 163 10.07 2.76 20.37
C TYR A 163 10.73 2.09 21.58
N ASP A 164 12.00 1.73 21.48
CA ASP A 164 12.71 1.15 22.60
C ASP A 164 12.81 2.16 23.78
N VAL A 165 13.11 3.42 23.47
CA VAL A 165 13.11 4.50 24.46
C VAL A 165 11.73 4.70 25.08
N PHE A 166 10.66 4.65 24.28
CA PHE A 166 9.30 4.81 24.79
C PHE A 166 8.86 3.66 25.70
N PHE A 167 9.07 2.40 25.29
CA PHE A 167 8.56 1.25 26.01
C PHE A 167 9.45 0.79 27.18
N ASN A 168 10.76 0.92 27.03
CA ASN A 168 11.74 0.36 27.99
C ASN A 168 12.58 1.42 28.68
N GLY A 169 12.67 2.64 28.12
CA GLY A 169 13.64 3.64 28.55
C GLY A 169 15.07 3.27 28.13
N PHE A 170 15.95 4.26 28.06
CA PHE A 170 17.37 4.01 27.84
C PHE A 170 18.11 3.98 29.19
N ASN A 171 18.57 2.80 29.61
CA ASN A 171 19.24 2.58 30.89
C ASN A 171 20.78 2.60 30.83
N GLY A 172 21.33 2.99 29.67
CA GLY A 172 22.77 2.97 29.40
C GLY A 172 23.19 1.87 28.43
N PHE A 173 24.40 1.96 27.92
CA PHE A 173 24.95 0.95 27.03
C PHE A 173 25.31 -0.33 27.79
N THR A 174 25.01 -1.46 27.21
CA THR A 174 25.54 -2.75 27.65
C THR A 174 27.04 -2.84 27.38
N PRO A 175 27.79 -3.69 28.10
CA PRO A 175 29.24 -3.86 27.84
C PRO A 175 29.57 -4.17 26.38
N PRO A 176 28.86 -5.04 25.63
CA PRO A 176 29.10 -5.25 24.22
C PRO A 176 28.88 -3.99 23.37
N GLN A 177 27.82 -3.22 23.63
CA GLN A 177 27.56 -1.97 22.90
C GLN A 177 28.64 -0.92 23.15
N ARG A 178 29.13 -0.76 24.40
CA ARG A 178 30.27 0.13 24.70
C ARG A 178 31.53 -0.31 23.95
N GLU A 179 31.79 -1.61 23.86
CA GLU A 179 32.94 -2.14 23.14
C GLU A 179 32.86 -1.91 21.63
N ASP A 180 31.68 -2.08 21.04
CA ASP A 180 31.47 -1.83 19.62
C ASP A 180 31.62 -0.32 19.29
N LEU A 181 31.06 0.55 20.13
CA LEU A 181 31.22 2.00 19.99
C LEU A 181 32.72 2.41 20.15
N ARG A 182 33.43 1.82 21.11
CA ARG A 182 34.87 2.04 21.28
C ARG A 182 35.67 1.66 20.03
N LYS A 183 35.35 0.51 19.41
CA LYS A 183 35.99 0.09 18.16
C LYS A 183 35.69 1.08 17.02
N SER A 184 34.46 1.51 16.87
CA SER A 184 34.05 2.49 15.85
C SER A 184 34.84 3.80 16.01
N LEU A 185 34.82 4.41 17.19
CA LEU A 185 35.55 5.65 17.46
C LEU A 185 37.08 5.51 17.30
N THR A 186 37.65 4.33 17.61
CA THR A 186 39.04 4.04 17.39
C THR A 186 39.45 4.00 15.91
N ILE A 187 38.56 3.54 15.03
CA ILE A 187 38.76 3.52 13.58
C ILE A 187 38.79 4.95 13.02
N ASP A 188 37.92 5.81 13.50
CA ASP A 188 37.85 7.21 13.07
C ASP A 188 39.15 7.96 13.40
N ASP A 189 39.69 7.75 14.57
CA ASP A 189 40.95 8.34 14.98
C ASP A 189 42.15 7.96 14.11
N ARG A 190 42.16 6.74 13.55
CA ARG A 190 43.23 6.30 12.64
C ARG A 190 43.19 7.05 11.31
N ASN A 191 42.01 7.52 10.90
CA ASN A 191 41.81 8.25 9.66
C ASN A 191 42.05 9.76 9.80
N ASN A 192 42.17 10.27 11.03
CA ASN A 192 42.38 11.70 11.31
C ASN A 192 43.86 11.98 11.60
N LYS A 193 44.55 12.60 10.61
CA LYS A 193 46.02 12.89 10.69
C LYS A 193 46.38 13.86 11.79
N ASP A 194 45.51 14.72 12.25
CA ASP A 194 45.77 15.72 13.28
C ASP A 194 45.91 15.11 14.70
N LYS A 195 45.47 13.87 14.87
CA LYS A 195 45.53 13.13 16.15
C LYS A 195 46.65 12.07 16.21
N ALA A 196 47.54 12.05 15.22
CA ALA A 196 48.59 11.01 15.09
C ALA A 196 49.65 11.04 16.20
N ASN A 197 49.78 12.13 16.96
CA ASN A 197 50.80 12.31 18.00
C ASN A 197 50.25 12.09 19.43
N GLU A 198 49.03 11.63 19.60
CA GLU A 198 48.43 11.40 20.93
C GLU A 198 48.92 10.09 21.54
N SER A 199 49.22 10.08 22.85
CA SER A 199 49.62 8.84 23.51
C SER A 199 48.47 7.84 23.54
N GLN A 200 48.76 6.52 23.56
CA GLN A 200 47.72 5.48 23.64
C GLN A 200 46.81 5.64 24.87
N SER A 201 47.37 6.11 25.98
CA SER A 201 46.62 6.35 27.22
C SER A 201 45.66 7.52 27.08
N ASP A 202 46.13 8.64 26.51
CA ASP A 202 45.28 9.85 26.32
C ASP A 202 44.18 9.58 25.30
N LYS A 203 44.48 8.84 24.25
CA LYS A 203 43.51 8.37 23.26
C LYS A 203 42.41 7.51 23.90
N ALA A 204 42.76 6.53 24.72
CA ALA A 204 41.82 5.67 25.39
C ALA A 204 40.91 6.48 26.35
N MET A 205 41.47 7.44 27.10
CA MET A 205 40.72 8.30 28.01
C MET A 205 39.78 9.22 27.26
N ARG A 206 40.17 9.76 26.11
CA ARG A 206 39.30 10.61 25.27
C ARG A 206 38.13 9.83 24.71
N ILE A 207 38.37 8.62 24.16
CA ILE A 207 37.32 7.75 23.63
C ILE A 207 36.30 7.38 24.74
N GLU A 208 36.75 7.06 25.94
CA GLU A 208 35.80 6.77 27.05
C GLU A 208 34.97 8.00 27.42
N LYS A 209 35.55 9.20 27.46
CA LYS A 209 34.81 10.43 27.68
C LYS A 209 33.75 10.69 26.58
N GLU A 210 34.11 10.38 25.35
CA GLU A 210 33.21 10.52 24.20
C GLU A 210 32.04 9.51 24.29
N ILE A 211 32.30 8.26 24.68
CA ILE A 211 31.29 7.25 24.95
C ILE A 211 30.36 7.69 26.08
N ASP A 212 30.90 8.19 27.18
CA ASP A 212 30.10 8.67 28.32
C ASP A 212 29.26 9.88 27.94
N GLU A 213 29.77 10.76 27.07
CA GLU A 213 29.02 11.91 26.53
C GLU A 213 27.86 11.46 25.62
N ILE A 214 28.09 10.49 24.73
CA ILE A 214 27.06 9.89 23.88
C ILE A 214 26.00 9.21 24.75
N GLU A 215 26.41 8.45 25.78
CA GLU A 215 25.49 7.79 26.68
C GLU A 215 24.66 8.82 27.47
N ARG A 216 25.25 9.91 27.93
CA ARG A 216 24.53 11.00 28.60
C ARG A 216 23.48 11.63 27.70
N ARG A 217 23.85 11.99 26.45
CA ARG A 217 22.92 12.55 25.47
C ARG A 217 21.75 11.58 25.19
N ARG A 218 22.03 10.30 25.04
CA ARG A 218 20.96 9.30 24.85
C ARG A 218 20.03 9.16 26.05
N LYS A 219 20.50 9.31 27.29
CA LYS A 219 19.67 9.32 28.50
C LYS A 219 18.76 10.54 28.61
N GLU A 220 19.16 11.64 28.01
CA GLU A 220 18.37 12.88 27.96
C GLU A 220 17.24 12.80 26.93
N LEU A 221 17.36 11.94 25.90
CA LEU A 221 16.33 11.70 24.91
C LEU A 221 15.15 10.93 25.53
N LYS A 222 14.02 11.62 25.70
CA LYS A 222 12.78 11.03 26.21
C LYS A 222 11.71 11.07 25.13
N VAL A 223 10.91 10.02 25.09
CA VAL A 223 9.70 9.95 24.27
C VAL A 223 8.53 9.74 25.24
N GLU A 224 7.69 10.76 25.39
CA GLU A 224 6.55 10.71 26.33
C GLU A 224 5.25 10.31 25.64
N THR A 225 5.13 10.62 24.35
CA THR A 225 3.93 10.32 23.55
C THR A 225 4.36 9.76 22.21
N LEU A 226 3.55 8.86 21.63
CA LEU A 226 3.79 8.31 20.30
C LEU A 226 3.04 9.13 19.25
N SER A 227 3.76 9.90 18.44
CA SER A 227 3.24 10.71 17.35
C SER A 227 4.35 11.03 16.34
N PHE A 228 3.99 11.56 15.18
CA PHE A 228 5.00 12.08 14.25
C PHE A 228 5.81 13.23 14.88
N ASN A 229 5.16 14.09 15.67
CA ASN A 229 5.85 15.20 16.34
C ASN A 229 6.98 14.71 17.25
N SER A 230 6.68 13.76 18.12
CA SER A 230 7.70 13.20 19.03
C SER A 230 8.76 12.38 18.30
N PHE A 231 8.38 11.68 17.23
CA PHE A 231 9.34 11.01 16.35
C PHE A 231 10.27 12.02 15.66
N TYR A 232 9.73 13.12 15.14
CA TYR A 232 10.54 14.18 14.52
C TYR A 232 11.54 14.77 15.52
N GLU A 233 11.07 15.15 16.72
CA GLU A 233 11.94 15.70 17.79
C GLU A 233 13.06 14.72 18.17
N TYR A 234 12.73 13.44 18.28
CA TYR A 234 13.70 12.38 18.54
C TYR A 234 14.69 12.21 17.39
N ALA A 235 14.19 12.12 16.16
CA ALA A 235 15.01 11.92 14.97
C ALA A 235 15.97 13.09 14.71
N MET A 236 15.53 14.35 14.98
CA MET A 236 16.38 15.53 14.80
C MET A 236 17.63 15.51 15.69
N GLN A 237 17.58 14.84 16.82
CA GLN A 237 18.72 14.68 17.71
C GLN A 237 19.48 13.37 17.41
N ARG A 238 18.74 12.30 17.14
CA ARG A 238 19.34 10.95 17.04
C ARG A 238 20.00 10.67 15.69
N VAL A 239 19.48 11.19 14.57
CA VAL A 239 20.09 10.98 13.24
C VAL A 239 21.51 11.49 13.15
N PRO A 240 21.85 12.72 13.58
CA PRO A 240 23.24 13.19 13.60
C PRO A 240 24.16 12.33 14.48
N ASP A 241 23.67 11.89 15.64
CA ASP A 241 24.44 11.06 16.55
C ASP A 241 24.75 9.69 15.92
N ILE A 242 23.77 9.03 15.29
CA ILE A 242 24.00 7.75 14.58
C ILE A 242 24.98 7.93 13.43
N CYS A 243 24.85 9.02 12.67
CA CYS A 243 25.79 9.31 11.59
C CYS A 243 27.22 9.49 12.11
N HIS A 244 27.39 10.18 13.23
CA HIS A 244 28.68 10.34 13.89
C HIS A 244 29.22 9.00 14.43
N GLU A 245 28.42 8.25 15.18
CA GLU A 245 28.78 6.95 15.76
C GLU A 245 29.22 5.91 14.71
N ASN A 246 28.65 5.97 13.50
CA ASN A 246 28.89 5.01 12.42
C ASN A 246 29.68 5.59 11.23
N HIS A 247 30.21 6.80 11.34
CA HIS A 247 31.00 7.50 10.29
C HIS A 247 30.25 7.63 8.96
N ILE A 248 28.94 7.86 9.02
CA ILE A 248 28.10 8.03 7.84
C ILE A 248 28.14 9.50 7.42
N THR A 249 28.77 9.78 6.28
CA THR A 249 29.00 11.15 5.79
C THR A 249 28.09 11.56 4.63
N ASN A 250 27.41 10.60 4.00
CA ASN A 250 26.65 10.78 2.77
C ASN A 250 25.13 10.93 3.01
N ILE A 251 24.72 11.32 4.21
CA ILE A 251 23.30 11.60 4.54
C ILE A 251 23.03 13.08 4.38
N ASP A 252 22.05 13.40 3.55
CA ASP A 252 21.52 14.77 3.44
C ASP A 252 20.54 15.06 4.58
N TYR A 253 21.10 15.36 5.75
CA TYR A 253 20.34 15.70 6.94
C TYR A 253 19.56 17.02 6.79
N SER A 254 20.05 17.95 6.02
CA SER A 254 19.39 19.26 5.82
C SER A 254 18.07 19.09 5.07
N THR A 255 18.09 18.33 3.99
CA THR A 255 16.88 17.98 3.24
C THR A 255 15.94 17.10 4.09
N PHE A 256 16.46 16.11 4.83
CA PHE A 256 15.65 15.34 5.76
C PHE A 256 14.89 16.22 6.74
N ARG A 257 15.58 17.12 7.45
CA ARG A 257 14.98 18.07 8.38
C ARG A 257 13.94 18.97 7.72
N TYR A 258 14.24 19.49 6.54
CA TYR A 258 13.36 20.40 5.81
C TYR A 258 12.06 19.73 5.39
N MET A 259 12.14 18.54 4.78
CA MET A 259 10.97 17.80 4.30
C MET A 259 10.06 17.33 5.45
N MET A 260 10.66 16.82 6.54
CA MET A 260 9.90 16.40 7.71
C MET A 260 9.14 17.53 8.40
N LYS A 261 9.65 18.77 8.31
CA LYS A 261 9.05 19.93 8.98
C LYS A 261 7.62 20.23 8.53
N ASP A 262 7.26 19.84 7.31
CA ASP A 262 5.91 20.10 6.76
C ASP A 262 4.81 19.31 7.49
N PHE A 263 5.18 18.18 8.11
CA PHE A 263 4.29 17.33 8.91
C PHE A 263 4.45 17.54 10.43
N TYR A 264 5.42 18.34 10.83
CA TYR A 264 5.63 18.71 12.21
C TYR A 264 4.72 19.87 12.61
N ARG A 265 4.52 20.03 13.90
CA ARG A 265 3.66 21.06 14.55
C ARG A 265 3.78 22.43 13.88
N GLY A 266 2.67 22.94 13.33
CA GLY A 266 2.61 24.20 12.60
C GLY A 266 3.07 24.12 11.15
N GLY A 267 3.37 22.96 10.60
CA GLY A 267 3.56 22.72 9.19
C GLY A 267 2.23 22.59 8.44
N ASN A 268 2.28 22.59 7.10
CA ASN A 268 1.06 22.56 6.27
C ASN A 268 0.24 21.29 6.46
N HIS A 269 0.87 20.18 6.84
CA HIS A 269 0.28 18.86 6.99
C HIS A 269 0.41 18.29 8.41
N ASP A 270 0.49 19.17 9.41
CA ASP A 270 0.75 18.78 10.81
C ASP A 270 -0.32 17.84 11.40
N LYS A 271 -1.56 17.92 10.93
CA LYS A 271 -2.65 17.04 11.39
C LYS A 271 -2.59 15.64 10.82
N THR A 272 -2.11 15.50 9.58
CA THR A 272 -2.17 14.26 8.81
C THR A 272 -1.58 13.05 9.55
N LEU A 273 -0.47 13.22 10.25
CA LEU A 273 0.26 12.14 10.95
C LEU A 273 0.25 12.26 12.47
N ASN A 274 -0.45 13.25 13.04
CA ASN A 274 -0.46 13.50 14.48
C ASN A 274 -1.84 13.34 15.14
N GLU A 275 -2.92 13.44 14.37
CA GLU A 275 -4.26 13.21 14.86
C GLU A 275 -4.67 11.75 14.69
N ASP A 276 -5.40 11.23 15.67
CA ASP A 276 -5.86 9.84 15.62
C ASP A 276 -6.98 9.67 14.59
N LEU A 277 -6.97 8.51 13.96
CA LEU A 277 -8.09 8.03 13.17
C LEU A 277 -9.30 7.77 14.10
N ASP A 278 -10.49 8.09 13.63
CA ASP A 278 -11.72 7.71 14.29
C ASP A 278 -11.80 6.16 14.39
N SER A 279 -11.67 5.65 15.61
CA SER A 279 -11.66 4.19 15.86
C SER A 279 -12.96 3.50 15.42
N SER A 280 -14.07 4.25 15.26
CA SER A 280 -15.33 3.73 14.75
C SER A 280 -15.20 3.20 13.31
N LEU A 281 -14.22 3.68 12.54
CA LEU A 281 -13.96 3.20 11.17
C LEU A 281 -13.62 1.71 11.11
N PHE A 282 -13.07 1.13 12.18
CA PHE A 282 -12.80 -0.31 12.17
C PHE A 282 -14.08 -1.14 12.23
N ASP A 283 -15.19 -0.58 12.71
CA ASP A 283 -16.49 -1.25 12.79
C ASP A 283 -17.35 -1.05 11.53
N GLU A 284 -17.04 -0.03 10.74
CA GLU A 284 -17.75 0.24 9.48
C GLU A 284 -17.55 -0.88 8.46
N THR A 285 -18.62 -1.27 7.79
CA THR A 285 -18.58 -2.36 6.81
C THR A 285 -18.36 -1.88 5.38
N PHE A 286 -18.62 -0.59 5.11
CA PHE A 286 -18.37 0.05 3.82
C PHE A 286 -17.74 1.42 4.02
N ILE A 287 -16.50 1.58 3.58
CA ILE A 287 -15.74 2.83 3.73
C ILE A 287 -15.22 3.26 2.36
N VAL A 288 -15.43 4.51 2.03
CA VAL A 288 -14.86 5.14 0.83
C VAL A 288 -13.98 6.31 1.25
N PHE A 289 -12.72 6.29 0.85
CA PHE A 289 -11.79 7.41 0.94
C PHE A 289 -11.70 8.09 -0.42
N GLU A 290 -12.31 9.26 -0.52
CA GLU A 290 -12.25 10.10 -1.71
C GLU A 290 -11.06 11.04 -1.65
N ILE A 291 -10.12 10.86 -2.55
CA ILE A 291 -8.84 11.59 -2.59
C ILE A 291 -8.55 12.27 -3.93
N ASP A 292 -9.61 12.56 -4.72
CA ASP A 292 -9.47 13.23 -6.02
C ASP A 292 -8.77 14.59 -5.92
N SER A 293 -9.04 15.33 -4.83
CA SER A 293 -8.45 16.66 -4.60
C SER A 293 -6.92 16.67 -4.53
N ILE A 294 -6.30 15.55 -4.15
CA ILE A 294 -4.85 15.39 -4.03
C ILE A 294 -4.25 14.44 -5.08
N LYS A 295 -5.04 13.97 -6.05
CA LYS A 295 -4.61 12.95 -7.02
C LYS A 295 -3.38 13.34 -7.85
N ASP A 296 -3.14 14.63 -8.03
CA ASP A 296 -2.02 15.15 -8.79
C ASP A 296 -0.86 15.65 -7.90
N ASP A 297 -1.02 15.55 -6.58
CA ASP A 297 0.05 15.86 -5.62
C ASP A 297 1.00 14.64 -5.50
N PRO A 298 2.29 14.80 -5.89
CA PRO A 298 3.24 13.69 -5.94
C PRO A 298 3.68 13.18 -4.56
N LEU A 299 3.38 13.90 -3.48
CA LEU A 299 3.69 13.51 -2.11
C LEU A 299 2.43 13.06 -1.35
N LEU A 300 1.38 13.87 -1.35
CA LEU A 300 0.18 13.60 -0.55
C LEU A 300 -0.59 12.39 -1.05
N PHE A 301 -0.73 12.21 -2.36
CA PHE A 301 -1.50 11.10 -2.91
C PHE A 301 -0.91 9.73 -2.51
N PRO A 302 0.40 9.44 -2.72
CA PRO A 302 1.00 8.20 -2.26
C PRO A 302 0.96 8.06 -0.73
N LEU A 303 1.20 9.14 0.00
CA LEU A 303 1.23 9.14 1.47
C LEU A 303 -0.15 8.80 2.07
N VAL A 304 -1.21 9.46 1.61
CA VAL A 304 -2.58 9.18 2.07
C VAL A 304 -3.02 7.78 1.67
N THR A 305 -2.66 7.34 0.46
CA THR A 305 -2.93 5.96 0.01
C THR A 305 -2.22 4.95 0.93
N LEU A 306 -0.97 5.21 1.32
CA LEU A 306 -0.22 4.37 2.27
C LEU A 306 -0.91 4.30 3.64
N ILE A 307 -1.41 5.42 4.13
CA ILE A 307 -2.19 5.50 5.38
C ILE A 307 -3.45 4.63 5.28
N ILE A 308 -4.22 4.76 4.20
CA ILE A 308 -5.44 3.97 3.99
C ILE A 308 -5.12 2.47 3.92
N MET A 309 -4.02 2.09 3.29
CA MET A 309 -3.57 0.70 3.28
C MET A 309 -3.20 0.19 4.67
N ASP A 310 -2.59 1.00 5.53
CA ASP A 310 -2.31 0.61 6.93
C ASP A 310 -3.61 0.48 7.74
N VAL A 311 -4.59 1.36 7.56
CA VAL A 311 -5.94 1.22 8.13
C VAL A 311 -6.56 -0.12 7.74
N PHE A 312 -6.46 -0.48 6.47
CA PHE A 312 -6.98 -1.77 6.00
C PHE A 312 -6.22 -2.95 6.60
N LEU A 313 -4.89 -2.87 6.74
CA LEU A 313 -4.09 -3.90 7.41
C LEU A 313 -4.51 -4.08 8.87
N GLN A 314 -4.75 -2.99 9.60
CA GLN A 314 -5.23 -3.06 10.98
C GLN A 314 -6.63 -3.69 11.03
N LYS A 315 -7.55 -3.26 10.17
CA LYS A 315 -8.88 -3.86 10.05
C LYS A 315 -8.82 -5.36 9.76
N MET A 316 -7.91 -5.80 8.89
CA MET A 316 -7.70 -7.22 8.59
C MET A 316 -7.34 -8.05 9.82
N ARG A 317 -6.55 -7.50 10.73
CA ARG A 317 -6.10 -8.19 11.94
C ARG A 317 -7.19 -8.27 13.01
N ILE A 318 -7.99 -7.20 13.14
CA ILE A 318 -9.05 -7.10 14.16
C ILE A 318 -10.28 -7.92 13.76
N LYS A 319 -10.72 -7.81 12.52
CA LYS A 319 -11.97 -8.43 12.03
C LYS A 319 -11.71 -9.81 11.43
N LYS A 320 -12.61 -10.77 11.70
CA LYS A 320 -12.48 -12.15 11.20
C LYS A 320 -13.29 -12.42 9.94
N ASN A 321 -14.23 -11.54 9.59
CA ASN A 321 -15.03 -11.65 8.37
C ASN A 321 -14.17 -11.39 7.11
N ARG A 322 -14.74 -11.55 5.93
CA ARG A 322 -14.10 -11.23 4.66
C ARG A 322 -13.99 -9.72 4.45
N LYS A 323 -12.91 -9.29 3.82
CA LYS A 323 -12.64 -7.88 3.54
C LYS A 323 -12.04 -7.69 2.16
N VAL A 324 -12.33 -6.56 1.54
CA VAL A 324 -11.70 -6.16 0.28
C VAL A 324 -11.24 -4.70 0.34
N LEU A 325 -10.03 -4.46 -0.13
CA LEU A 325 -9.53 -3.12 -0.45
C LEU A 325 -9.55 -2.95 -1.97
N VAL A 326 -10.18 -1.92 -2.46
CA VAL A 326 -10.16 -1.54 -3.88
C VAL A 326 -9.46 -0.20 -4.02
N ILE A 327 -8.46 -0.13 -4.89
CA ILE A 327 -7.69 1.08 -5.15
C ILE A 327 -7.92 1.48 -6.61
N GLU A 328 -8.66 2.57 -6.83
CA GLU A 328 -8.80 3.17 -8.16
C GLU A 328 -7.59 4.03 -8.50
N GLU A 329 -7.22 4.05 -9.78
CA GLU A 329 -6.05 4.78 -10.30
C GLU A 329 -4.76 4.49 -9.53
N ALA A 330 -4.63 3.25 -9.05
CA ALA A 330 -3.54 2.80 -8.19
C ALA A 330 -2.15 3.07 -8.79
N TRP A 331 -2.03 3.20 -10.11
CA TRP A 331 -0.78 3.47 -10.80
C TRP A 331 -0.10 4.76 -10.30
N LYS A 332 -0.87 5.80 -9.96
CA LYS A 332 -0.33 7.05 -9.40
C LYS A 332 0.36 6.82 -8.06
N ALA A 333 -0.21 5.98 -7.21
CA ALA A 333 0.41 5.61 -5.94
C ALA A 333 1.60 4.65 -6.16
N ILE A 334 1.49 3.73 -7.12
CA ILE A 334 2.46 2.67 -7.39
C ILE A 334 3.67 3.17 -8.18
N ALA A 335 3.62 4.35 -8.77
CA ALA A 335 4.75 4.96 -9.47
C ALA A 335 6.02 5.09 -8.60
N SER A 336 5.84 5.08 -7.28
CA SER A 336 6.95 5.05 -6.31
C SER A 336 7.40 3.60 -6.03
N PRO A 337 8.71 3.27 -6.13
CA PRO A 337 9.24 1.96 -5.75
C PRO A 337 8.89 1.54 -4.31
N LEU A 338 8.90 2.50 -3.37
CA LEU A 338 8.53 2.26 -1.97
C LEU A 338 7.08 1.80 -1.83
N MET A 339 6.16 2.43 -2.57
CA MET A 339 4.76 2.06 -2.61
C MET A 339 4.53 0.70 -3.27
N ALA A 340 5.22 0.44 -4.36
CA ALA A 340 5.11 -0.83 -5.07
C ALA A 340 5.51 -2.03 -4.18
N GLU A 341 6.57 -1.89 -3.39
CA GLU A 341 6.95 -2.92 -2.41
C GLU A 341 5.91 -3.11 -1.32
N TYR A 342 5.32 -2.01 -0.82
CA TYR A 342 4.27 -2.09 0.19
C TYR A 342 2.98 -2.74 -0.36
N ILE A 343 2.60 -2.43 -1.59
CA ILE A 343 1.47 -3.11 -2.27
C ILE A 343 1.75 -4.60 -2.43
N LYS A 344 2.96 -4.97 -2.85
CA LYS A 344 3.38 -6.38 -2.94
C LYS A 344 3.25 -7.10 -1.60
N TYR A 345 3.67 -6.44 -0.52
CA TYR A 345 3.50 -6.93 0.84
C TYR A 345 2.00 -7.11 1.20
N LEU A 346 1.18 -6.08 0.92
CA LEU A 346 -0.25 -6.10 1.18
C LEU A 346 -0.95 -7.26 0.45
N TYR A 347 -0.66 -7.47 -0.84
CA TYR A 347 -1.21 -8.58 -1.62
C TYR A 347 -0.88 -9.95 -1.03
N LYS A 348 0.37 -10.14 -0.59
CA LYS A 348 0.81 -11.39 0.04
C LYS A 348 0.17 -11.60 1.40
N THR A 349 -0.01 -10.53 2.17
CA THR A 349 -0.51 -10.57 3.54
C THR A 349 -2.02 -10.74 3.58
N ALA A 350 -2.76 -10.11 2.69
CA ALA A 350 -4.23 -10.17 2.62
C ALA A 350 -4.76 -11.60 2.59
N ARG A 351 -4.09 -12.50 1.87
CA ARG A 351 -4.46 -13.93 1.78
C ARG A 351 -4.56 -14.63 3.13
N LYS A 352 -3.74 -14.22 4.12
CA LYS A 352 -3.69 -14.85 5.45
C LYS A 352 -4.88 -14.44 6.33
N PHE A 353 -5.54 -13.32 6.02
CA PHE A 353 -6.55 -12.69 6.86
C PHE A 353 -7.94 -12.65 6.24
N TRP A 354 -8.25 -13.52 5.29
CA TRP A 354 -9.53 -13.49 4.57
C TRP A 354 -9.81 -12.12 3.93
N ALA A 355 -8.78 -11.57 3.34
CA ALA A 355 -8.86 -10.28 2.67
C ALA A 355 -8.38 -10.39 1.22
N SER A 356 -8.84 -9.48 0.40
CA SER A 356 -8.45 -9.33 -0.99
C SER A 356 -8.09 -7.89 -1.30
N VAL A 357 -7.25 -7.72 -2.30
CA VAL A 357 -6.89 -6.41 -2.83
C VAL A 357 -7.23 -6.38 -4.30
N GLY A 358 -7.99 -5.36 -4.70
CA GLY A 358 -8.34 -5.08 -6.08
C GLY A 358 -7.71 -3.78 -6.55
N VAL A 359 -7.08 -3.82 -7.70
CA VAL A 359 -6.54 -2.63 -8.36
C VAL A 359 -7.31 -2.36 -9.61
N VAL A 360 -7.72 -1.12 -9.80
CA VAL A 360 -8.46 -0.65 -10.97
C VAL A 360 -7.65 0.42 -11.68
N THR A 361 -7.43 0.28 -12.99
CA THR A 361 -6.68 1.27 -13.78
C THR A 361 -7.28 1.50 -15.15
N GLN A 362 -6.95 2.65 -15.73
CA GLN A 362 -7.33 3.03 -17.08
C GLN A 362 -6.25 2.68 -18.07
N GLU A 363 -4.99 2.76 -17.68
CA GLU A 363 -3.85 2.63 -18.58
C GLU A 363 -2.95 1.47 -18.16
N ILE A 364 -2.73 0.56 -19.11
CA ILE A 364 -1.85 -0.56 -18.86
C ILE A 364 -0.38 -0.17 -18.92
N GLN A 365 -0.04 0.90 -19.64
CA GLN A 365 1.35 1.36 -19.77
C GLN A 365 1.96 1.73 -18.44
N ASP A 366 1.14 2.23 -17.51
CA ASP A 366 1.56 2.57 -16.16
C ASP A 366 1.97 1.34 -15.35
N ILE A 367 1.39 0.20 -15.68
CA ILE A 367 1.71 -1.08 -15.04
C ILE A 367 2.89 -1.76 -15.75
N ILE A 368 2.94 -1.68 -17.08
CA ILE A 368 4.01 -2.29 -17.89
C ILE A 368 5.35 -1.56 -17.66
N GLY A 369 5.30 -0.25 -17.47
CA GLY A 369 6.48 0.60 -17.28
C GLY A 369 7.28 0.31 -16.00
N SER A 370 6.67 -0.39 -15.02
CA SER A 370 7.33 -0.77 -13.79
C SER A 370 7.32 -2.30 -13.60
N GLU A 371 8.50 -2.90 -13.66
CA GLU A 371 8.63 -4.35 -13.47
C GLU A 371 8.19 -4.79 -12.06
N ILE A 372 8.44 -3.95 -11.06
CA ILE A 372 8.00 -4.18 -9.67
C ILE A 372 6.48 -4.20 -9.57
N VAL A 373 5.81 -3.29 -10.25
CA VAL A 373 4.33 -3.19 -10.27
C VAL A 373 3.73 -4.40 -10.98
N LYS A 374 4.29 -4.75 -12.14
CA LYS A 374 3.89 -5.94 -12.88
C LYS A 374 3.96 -7.19 -12.00
N GLU A 375 5.09 -7.41 -11.35
CA GLU A 375 5.25 -8.54 -10.43
C GLU A 375 4.33 -8.46 -9.20
N ALA A 376 4.16 -7.27 -8.63
CA ALA A 376 3.37 -7.10 -7.43
C ALA A 376 1.87 -7.33 -7.68
N ILE A 377 1.33 -6.80 -8.76
CA ILE A 377 -0.12 -6.81 -9.03
C ILE A 377 -0.50 -8.00 -9.89
N ILE A 378 0.09 -8.14 -11.09
CA ILE A 378 -0.37 -9.12 -12.07
C ILE A 378 -0.08 -10.54 -11.59
N ASN A 379 1.13 -10.80 -11.09
CA ASN A 379 1.51 -12.14 -10.63
C ASN A 379 0.83 -12.55 -9.31
N ASN A 380 0.21 -11.61 -8.61
CA ASN A 380 -0.52 -11.90 -7.36
C ASN A 380 -2.04 -11.70 -7.50
N SER A 381 -2.55 -11.47 -8.70
CA SER A 381 -3.99 -11.39 -8.99
C SER A 381 -4.40 -12.59 -9.84
N ASP A 382 -5.24 -13.46 -9.29
CA ASP A 382 -5.74 -14.62 -10.03
C ASP A 382 -6.91 -14.24 -10.94
N VAL A 383 -7.60 -13.15 -10.63
CA VAL A 383 -8.71 -12.65 -11.42
C VAL A 383 -8.30 -11.39 -12.15
N VAL A 384 -8.41 -11.40 -13.48
CA VAL A 384 -8.19 -10.24 -14.32
C VAL A 384 -9.50 -9.90 -15.06
N MET A 385 -9.98 -8.69 -14.82
CA MET A 385 -11.20 -8.16 -15.43
C MET A 385 -10.82 -7.20 -16.54
N LEU A 386 -11.08 -7.58 -17.77
CA LEU A 386 -10.82 -6.75 -18.95
C LEU A 386 -12.16 -6.21 -19.48
N LEU A 387 -12.36 -4.91 -19.32
CA LEU A 387 -13.50 -4.23 -19.92
C LEU A 387 -13.23 -3.95 -21.42
N ASP A 388 -14.07 -3.16 -22.08
CA ASP A 388 -13.90 -2.84 -23.50
C ASP A 388 -12.47 -2.33 -23.81
N GLN A 389 -11.71 -3.13 -24.55
CA GLN A 389 -10.31 -2.87 -24.90
C GLN A 389 -10.17 -2.31 -26.34
N SER A 390 -11.24 -1.89 -26.98
CA SER A 390 -11.22 -1.45 -28.40
C SER A 390 -10.25 -0.29 -28.63
N LYS A 391 -10.09 0.61 -27.66
CA LYS A 391 -9.15 1.73 -27.73
C LYS A 391 -7.68 1.33 -27.70
N PHE A 392 -7.37 0.15 -27.19
CA PHE A 392 -5.99 -0.34 -27.06
C PHE A 392 -5.60 -1.37 -28.10
N ARG A 393 -6.43 -1.58 -29.13
CA ARG A 393 -6.22 -2.64 -30.13
C ARG A 393 -4.82 -2.63 -30.75
N GLU A 394 -4.29 -1.45 -31.08
CA GLU A 394 -2.96 -1.30 -31.69
C GLU A 394 -1.81 -1.54 -30.70
N ARG A 395 -2.06 -1.45 -29.40
CA ARG A 395 -1.05 -1.59 -28.34
C ARG A 395 -1.30 -2.83 -27.47
N PHE A 396 -2.21 -3.71 -27.90
CA PHE A 396 -2.65 -4.84 -27.10
C PHE A 396 -1.62 -5.96 -26.97
N ASP A 397 -0.60 -5.97 -27.82
CA ASP A 397 0.48 -6.98 -27.76
C ASP A 397 1.24 -6.96 -26.42
N GLY A 398 1.40 -5.80 -25.81
CA GLY A 398 1.95 -5.67 -24.46
C GLY A 398 1.08 -6.39 -23.42
N ILE A 399 -0.23 -6.17 -23.46
CA ILE A 399 -1.21 -6.83 -22.56
C ILE A 399 -1.21 -8.33 -22.79
N LYS A 400 -1.25 -8.75 -24.07
CA LYS A 400 -1.22 -10.15 -24.48
C LYS A 400 0.00 -10.87 -23.90
N SER A 401 1.18 -10.27 -24.03
CA SER A 401 2.43 -10.84 -23.52
C SER A 401 2.44 -10.97 -22.00
N ILE A 402 1.97 -9.94 -21.30
CA ILE A 402 1.99 -9.90 -19.82
C ILE A 402 1.00 -10.88 -19.22
N LEU A 403 -0.19 -10.96 -19.80
CA LEU A 403 -1.25 -11.85 -19.31
C LEU A 403 -1.18 -13.26 -19.91
N GLY A 404 -0.22 -13.53 -20.80
CA GLY A 404 -0.07 -14.84 -21.44
C GLY A 404 -1.26 -15.22 -22.33
N LEU A 405 -1.93 -14.23 -22.94
CA LEU A 405 -3.15 -14.45 -23.73
C LEU A 405 -2.83 -15.09 -25.10
N THR A 406 -3.70 -16.01 -25.53
CA THR A 406 -3.66 -16.58 -26.86
C THR A 406 -4.32 -15.64 -27.89
N ASP A 407 -4.10 -15.89 -29.18
CA ASP A 407 -4.79 -15.15 -30.25
C ASP A 407 -6.31 -15.33 -30.20
N VAL A 408 -6.77 -16.48 -29.71
CA VAL A 408 -8.19 -16.76 -29.55
C VAL A 408 -8.77 -15.90 -28.41
N ASP A 409 -8.03 -15.76 -27.31
CA ASP A 409 -8.44 -14.91 -26.18
C ASP A 409 -8.50 -13.45 -26.61
N CYS A 410 -7.51 -12.97 -27.35
CA CYS A 410 -7.50 -11.61 -27.90
C CYS A 410 -8.73 -11.36 -28.80
N LYS A 411 -9.06 -12.31 -29.69
CA LYS A 411 -10.27 -12.22 -30.52
C LYS A 411 -11.55 -12.14 -29.68
N LYS A 412 -11.66 -12.93 -28.59
CA LYS A 412 -12.79 -12.89 -27.68
C LYS A 412 -12.87 -11.55 -26.93
N ILE A 413 -11.75 -11.04 -26.43
CA ILE A 413 -11.69 -9.76 -25.72
C ILE A 413 -12.19 -8.62 -26.62
N PHE A 414 -11.72 -8.55 -27.87
CA PHE A 414 -12.16 -7.51 -28.82
C PHE A 414 -13.61 -7.64 -29.30
N THR A 415 -14.32 -8.68 -28.94
CA THR A 415 -15.76 -8.77 -29.17
C THR A 415 -16.60 -8.20 -28.03
N VAL A 416 -15.96 -7.83 -26.91
CA VAL A 416 -16.60 -7.08 -25.82
C VAL A 416 -16.60 -5.62 -26.21
N ASN A 417 -17.65 -5.20 -26.92
CA ASN A 417 -17.80 -3.84 -27.41
C ASN A 417 -18.83 -3.10 -26.59
N ARG A 418 -18.60 -1.81 -26.42
CA ARG A 418 -19.63 -0.89 -25.96
C ARG A 418 -20.73 -0.82 -27.03
N LEU A 419 -21.97 -1.05 -26.63
CA LEU A 419 -23.10 -0.83 -27.53
C LEU A 419 -23.18 0.66 -27.85
N GLU A 420 -23.02 1.01 -29.12
CA GLU A 420 -23.18 2.38 -29.59
C GLU A 420 -24.59 2.87 -29.20
N ASN A 421 -24.65 4.08 -28.63
CA ASN A 421 -25.87 4.81 -28.29
C ASN A 421 -26.73 4.32 -27.10
N LYS A 422 -26.27 3.39 -26.25
CA LYS A 422 -26.99 3.13 -25.00
C LYS A 422 -26.28 3.81 -23.81
N ARG A 423 -26.96 4.76 -23.19
CA ARG A 423 -26.54 5.30 -21.89
C ARG A 423 -26.63 4.20 -20.84
N SER A 424 -25.82 4.29 -19.79
CA SER A 424 -25.81 3.33 -18.67
C SER A 424 -27.20 3.12 -18.04
N GLU A 425 -28.06 4.12 -18.13
CA GLU A 425 -29.43 4.10 -17.63
C GLU A 425 -30.36 3.18 -18.45
N GLU A 426 -30.04 2.87 -19.69
CA GLU A 426 -30.77 1.92 -20.55
C GLU A 426 -30.36 0.47 -20.38
N ARG A 427 -29.39 0.20 -19.51
CA ARG A 427 -28.87 -1.14 -19.21
C ARG A 427 -29.49 -1.77 -17.97
N ARG A 428 -30.76 -1.41 -17.70
CA ARG A 428 -31.57 -2.02 -16.63
C ARG A 428 -32.04 -3.41 -16.99
#